data_d811b7f318d9945d57d24d692e144936
#
_entry.id   d811b7f318d9945d57d24d692e144936
#
_cell.length_a   1.000
_cell.length_b   1.000
_cell.length_c   1.000
_cell.angle_alpha   90.00
_cell.angle_beta   90.00
_cell.angle_gamma   90.00
#
_symmetry.space_group_name_H-M   'P 1'
#
loop_
_entity.id
_entity.type
_entity.pdbx_description
1 polymer ?
#
loop_
_entity_poly.entity_id
_entity_poly.type
_entity_poly.pdbx_seq_one_letter_code
_entity_poly.pdbx_strand_id
1 'polypeptide(L)'
;MTPGEAIEQAKKGKLLPLYVVAGEERLLRDEVVAELRAASLAGGVAAFNEDKFTAGEVDVDKVIAAARTVPMMAPRRFVLLRGAERWDASDGETSPFDRLAEYAASPFDTACLVVVATKLDGRRKFAQIARKQGFLVQCEPLDARALPEWIAKRLEGKGHEIDRDVAELLAALAGPQLSSVDDAIERLSLYVGPGKPVDEAAVGACVARVRTADTWALVDAVGARDLGRALRTLADAYDPRERGLPLLGALAWSIRQLARYQAALESGASPDDAARRAGVFQPFRARELATKARAVRPKEVERWMLVLAETDLALKSSRRAADAILEEMLTRLCRAETRSARAAS
;
A
#
# COMPACT_ATOMS: atom_id res chain seq x y z
N MET A 1 17.52 7.24 -5.74
CA MET A 1 17.31 5.77 -5.87
C MET A 1 16.02 5.37 -5.19
N THR A 2 15.47 4.21 -5.52
CA THR A 2 14.32 3.62 -4.86
C THR A 2 14.70 2.93 -3.55
N PRO A 3 13.76 2.67 -2.62
CA PRO A 3 14.02 1.88 -1.41
C PRO A 3 14.59 0.49 -1.71
N GLY A 4 14.03 -0.20 -2.72
CA GLY A 4 14.50 -1.52 -3.12
C GLY A 4 15.94 -1.54 -3.61
N GLU A 5 16.36 -0.54 -4.40
CA GLU A 5 17.74 -0.40 -4.85
C GLU A 5 18.70 -0.17 -3.69
N ALA A 6 18.33 0.66 -2.70
CA ALA A 6 19.13 0.91 -1.52
C ALA A 6 19.31 -0.36 -0.67
N ILE A 7 18.24 -1.12 -0.45
CA ILE A 7 18.23 -2.39 0.27
C ILE A 7 19.11 -3.43 -0.45
N GLU A 8 18.98 -3.55 -1.77
CA GLU A 8 19.76 -4.49 -2.56
C GLU A 8 21.27 -4.16 -2.53
N GLN A 9 21.62 -2.87 -2.63
CA GLN A 9 23.00 -2.42 -2.48
C GLN A 9 23.56 -2.74 -1.09
N ALA A 10 22.77 -2.50 -0.04
CA ALA A 10 23.14 -2.82 1.34
C ALA A 10 23.42 -4.32 1.53
N LYS A 11 22.54 -5.18 1.04
CA LYS A 11 22.69 -6.64 1.10
C LYS A 11 23.94 -7.14 0.34
N LYS A 12 24.35 -6.44 -0.71
CA LYS A 12 25.59 -6.72 -1.47
C LYS A 12 26.86 -6.11 -0.82
N GLY A 13 26.74 -5.48 0.35
CA GLY A 13 27.83 -4.81 1.05
C GLY A 13 28.31 -3.50 0.37
N LYS A 14 27.56 -2.98 -0.61
CA LYS A 14 27.88 -1.76 -1.34
C LYS A 14 27.25 -0.55 -0.67
N LEU A 15 27.77 -0.17 0.50
CA LEU A 15 27.27 0.97 1.25
C LEU A 15 27.84 2.29 0.73
N LEU A 16 26.98 3.30 0.61
CA LEU A 16 27.40 4.69 0.43
C LEU A 16 27.74 5.33 1.79
N PRO A 17 28.56 6.38 1.81
CA PRO A 17 28.90 7.06 3.05
C PRO A 17 27.78 7.92 3.63
N LEU A 18 26.79 8.26 2.80
CA LEU A 18 25.63 9.04 3.18
C LEU A 18 24.38 8.48 2.49
N TYR A 19 23.29 8.39 3.24
CA TYR A 19 21.95 8.19 2.71
C TYR A 19 21.00 9.26 3.26
N VAL A 20 20.17 9.81 2.38
CA VAL A 20 19.09 10.72 2.73
C VAL A 20 17.80 9.98 2.43
N VAL A 21 17.15 9.45 3.45
CA VAL A 21 15.95 8.62 3.34
C VAL A 21 14.75 9.52 3.59
N ALA A 22 14.08 9.95 2.52
CA ALA A 22 13.03 10.96 2.57
C ALA A 22 11.74 10.50 1.89
N GLY A 23 10.59 10.91 2.43
CA GLY A 23 9.25 10.61 1.89
C GLY A 23 8.24 10.34 2.98
N GLU A 24 6.96 10.30 2.64
CA GLU A 24 5.86 10.14 3.60
C GLU A 24 5.67 8.67 4.03
N GLU A 25 6.14 7.69 3.23
CA GLU A 25 5.92 6.27 3.54
C GLU A 25 6.90 5.75 4.60
N ARG A 26 6.36 5.59 5.80
CA ARG A 26 7.15 5.21 6.97
C ARG A 26 7.72 3.80 6.87
N LEU A 27 6.93 2.83 6.40
CA LEU A 27 7.38 1.43 6.30
C LEU A 27 8.65 1.34 5.45
N LEU A 28 8.65 1.97 4.27
CA LEU A 28 9.79 1.96 3.36
C LEU A 28 11.03 2.64 3.97
N ARG A 29 10.84 3.74 4.71
CA ARG A 29 11.95 4.41 5.41
C ARG A 29 12.55 3.53 6.49
N ASP A 30 11.71 2.90 7.32
CA ASP A 30 12.18 2.06 8.43
C ASP A 30 12.88 0.80 7.90
N GLU A 31 12.42 0.20 6.81
CA GLU A 31 13.08 -0.93 6.14
C GLU A 31 14.47 -0.58 5.59
N VAL A 32 14.56 0.54 4.86
CA VAL A 32 15.85 1.01 4.34
C VAL A 32 16.83 1.24 5.49
N VAL A 33 16.41 1.92 6.56
CA VAL A 33 17.24 2.19 7.73
C VAL A 33 17.69 0.89 8.40
N ALA A 34 16.81 -0.10 8.54
CA ALA A 34 17.13 -1.38 9.15
C ALA A 34 18.18 -2.15 8.36
N GLU A 35 18.06 -2.21 7.03
CA GLU A 35 19.01 -2.89 6.16
C GLU A 35 20.37 -2.18 6.10
N LEU A 36 20.38 -0.84 6.00
CA LEU A 36 21.62 -0.06 6.04
C LEU A 36 22.35 -0.23 7.37
N ARG A 37 21.60 -0.27 8.48
CA ARG A 37 22.12 -0.55 9.81
C ARG A 37 22.75 -1.94 9.89
N ALA A 38 22.02 -2.96 9.47
CA ALA A 38 22.48 -4.35 9.50
C ALA A 38 23.79 -4.52 8.68
N ALA A 39 23.84 -3.96 7.48
CA ALA A 39 25.01 -4.04 6.62
C ALA A 39 26.22 -3.24 7.17
N SER A 40 25.98 -2.06 7.79
CA SER A 40 27.05 -1.25 8.36
C SER A 40 27.70 -1.90 9.57
N LEU A 41 26.93 -2.62 10.38
CA LEU A 41 27.36 -3.22 11.64
C LEU A 41 27.71 -4.71 11.51
N ALA A 42 27.71 -5.27 10.31
CA ALA A 42 27.97 -6.69 10.07
C ALA A 42 29.33 -7.11 10.67
N GLY A 43 29.32 -8.08 11.60
CA GLY A 43 30.53 -8.58 12.28
C GLY A 43 31.09 -7.66 13.36
N GLY A 44 30.55 -6.46 13.56
CA GLY A 44 31.00 -5.52 14.60
C GLY A 44 30.08 -5.46 15.81
N VAL A 45 30.55 -4.82 16.87
CA VAL A 45 29.76 -4.56 18.09
C VAL A 45 29.03 -3.23 17.92
N ALA A 46 27.68 -3.27 17.92
CA ALA A 46 26.84 -2.09 17.71
C ALA A 46 27.12 -0.98 18.75
N ALA A 47 27.34 -1.33 20.02
CA ALA A 47 27.60 -0.36 21.08
C ALA A 47 28.79 0.59 20.82
N PHE A 48 29.76 0.18 20.01
CA PHE A 48 30.91 0.99 19.65
C PHE A 48 30.81 1.66 18.27
N ASN A 49 29.86 1.24 17.44
CA ASN A 49 29.78 1.62 16.04
C ASN A 49 28.42 2.24 15.63
N GLU A 50 27.51 2.47 16.58
CA GLU A 50 26.18 3.01 16.31
C GLU A 50 25.93 4.26 17.16
N ASP A 51 25.54 5.37 16.49
CA ASP A 51 25.02 6.57 17.12
C ASP A 51 23.62 6.90 16.56
N LYS A 52 22.72 7.30 17.45
CA LYS A 52 21.35 7.68 17.10
C LYS A 52 21.06 9.09 17.61
N PHE A 53 20.57 9.94 16.74
CA PHE A 53 20.25 11.32 17.02
C PHE A 53 18.84 11.67 16.53
N THR A 54 18.23 12.63 17.22
CA THR A 54 16.96 13.24 16.81
C THR A 54 17.22 14.72 16.51
N ALA A 55 16.80 15.20 15.35
CA ALA A 55 16.93 16.61 14.99
C ALA A 55 16.10 17.47 15.97
N GLY A 56 16.65 18.63 16.36
CA GLY A 56 16.06 19.51 17.39
C GLY A 56 16.46 19.15 18.83
N GLU A 57 17.02 17.96 19.09
CA GLU A 57 17.56 17.58 20.40
C GLU A 57 19.08 17.67 20.44
N VAL A 58 19.72 17.73 19.29
CA VAL A 58 21.19 17.80 19.15
C VAL A 58 21.61 18.84 18.11
N ASP A 59 22.83 19.31 18.27
CA ASP A 59 23.49 20.14 17.27
C ASP A 59 23.96 19.25 16.09
N VAL A 60 23.88 19.77 14.87
CA VAL A 60 24.30 19.10 13.65
C VAL A 60 25.79 18.75 13.66
N ASP A 61 26.63 19.57 14.27
CA ASP A 61 28.07 19.35 14.34
C ASP A 61 28.39 18.10 15.19
N LYS A 62 27.59 17.77 16.19
CA LYS A 62 27.69 16.52 16.95
C LYS A 62 27.41 15.29 16.07
N VAL A 63 26.41 15.38 15.20
CA VAL A 63 26.09 14.32 14.23
C VAL A 63 27.24 14.12 13.23
N ILE A 64 27.77 15.22 12.69
CA ILE A 64 28.88 15.21 11.75
C ILE A 64 30.17 14.67 12.42
N ALA A 65 30.45 15.04 13.67
CA ALA A 65 31.59 14.54 14.43
C ALA A 65 31.49 13.01 14.63
N ALA A 66 30.29 12.50 14.98
CA ALA A 66 30.06 11.06 15.06
C ALA A 66 30.30 10.36 13.70
N ALA A 67 29.86 10.95 12.58
CA ALA A 67 30.07 10.42 11.24
C ALA A 67 31.53 10.49 10.77
N ARG A 68 32.37 11.30 11.40
CA ARG A 68 33.83 11.37 11.16
C ARG A 68 34.63 10.46 12.08
N THR A 69 33.99 9.78 13.01
CA THR A 69 34.66 8.86 13.92
C THR A 69 34.88 7.52 13.22
N VAL A 70 36.10 6.98 13.31
CA VAL A 70 36.47 5.69 12.70
C VAL A 70 35.73 4.53 13.37
N PRO A 71 35.20 3.55 12.62
CA PRO A 71 34.55 2.39 13.20
C PRO A 71 35.53 1.48 13.95
N MET A 72 35.05 0.79 14.97
CA MET A 72 35.82 -0.16 15.76
C MET A 72 35.40 -1.60 15.39
N MET A 73 36.23 -2.33 14.66
CA MET A 73 35.99 -3.73 14.26
C MET A 73 34.64 -3.94 13.53
N ALA A 74 34.20 -2.95 12.77
CA ALA A 74 33.02 -3.02 11.90
C ALA A 74 33.35 -2.46 10.52
N PRO A 75 32.61 -2.86 9.46
CA PRO A 75 32.82 -2.33 8.12
C PRO A 75 32.65 -0.81 8.03
N ARG A 76 31.65 -0.28 8.74
CA ARG A 76 31.37 1.16 8.81
C ARG A 76 30.78 1.54 10.18
N ARG A 77 30.97 2.81 10.53
CA ARG A 77 30.22 3.41 11.64
C ARG A 77 28.85 3.82 11.15
N PHE A 78 27.82 3.33 11.80
CA PHE A 78 26.42 3.68 11.50
C PHE A 78 25.98 4.88 12.33
N VAL A 79 25.57 5.97 11.67
CA VAL A 79 25.09 7.18 12.33
C VAL A 79 23.69 7.48 11.81
N LEU A 80 22.70 7.48 12.67
CA LEU A 80 21.31 7.72 12.33
C LEU A 80 20.85 9.09 12.86
N LEU A 81 20.37 9.95 11.98
CA LEU A 81 19.68 11.19 12.31
C LEU A 81 18.23 11.07 11.90
N ARG A 82 17.28 11.14 12.84
CA ARG A 82 15.84 11.12 12.59
C ARG A 82 15.21 12.51 12.68
N GLY A 83 14.17 12.73 11.87
CA GLY A 83 13.33 13.94 11.94
C GLY A 83 14.03 15.19 11.47
N ALA A 84 14.86 15.09 10.43
CA ALA A 84 15.64 16.22 9.91
C ALA A 84 14.77 17.41 9.48
N GLU A 85 13.50 17.19 9.11
CA GLU A 85 12.53 18.26 8.83
C GLU A 85 12.29 19.22 10.00
N ARG A 86 12.59 18.82 11.24
CA ARG A 86 12.46 19.69 12.42
C ARG A 86 13.45 20.88 12.38
N TRP A 87 14.54 20.72 11.62
CA TRP A 87 15.51 21.80 11.39
C TRP A 87 15.08 22.81 10.33
N ASP A 88 13.97 22.56 9.61
CA ASP A 88 13.43 23.52 8.65
C ASP A 88 12.93 24.82 9.30
N ALA A 89 12.55 24.74 10.58
CA ALA A 89 12.06 25.87 11.37
C ALA A 89 13.17 26.65 12.13
N SER A 90 14.45 26.30 11.96
CA SER A 90 15.54 26.96 12.69
C SER A 90 15.98 28.26 11.99
N ASP A 91 15.75 29.39 12.64
CA ASP A 91 16.15 30.75 12.22
C ASP A 91 17.58 31.09 12.71
N GLY A 92 18.60 30.42 12.23
CA GLY A 92 19.99 30.73 12.57
C GLY A 92 20.80 31.25 11.36
N GLU A 93 21.91 31.97 11.62
CA GLU A 93 22.82 32.47 10.55
C GLU A 93 23.39 31.34 9.68
N THR A 94 23.49 30.12 10.22
CA THR A 94 23.91 28.91 9.48
C THR A 94 22.92 27.80 9.72
N SER A 95 22.17 27.41 8.69
CA SER A 95 21.21 26.33 8.79
C SER A 95 21.93 24.99 9.03
N PRO A 96 21.40 24.09 9.89
CA PRO A 96 21.91 22.71 10.01
C PRO A 96 22.04 21.99 8.67
N PHE A 97 21.16 22.29 7.70
CA PHE A 97 21.24 21.74 6.36
C PHE A 97 22.44 22.26 5.55
N ASP A 98 22.98 23.45 5.81
CA ASP A 98 24.19 23.95 5.16
C ASP A 98 25.41 23.16 5.65
N ARG A 99 25.47 22.84 6.94
CA ARG A 99 26.49 21.97 7.52
C ARG A 99 26.41 20.55 6.96
N LEU A 100 25.19 20.00 6.82
CA LEU A 100 25.00 18.71 6.16
C LEU A 100 25.38 18.77 4.68
N ALA A 101 25.15 19.88 3.97
CA ALA A 101 25.56 20.06 2.58
C ALA A 101 27.09 20.07 2.43
N GLU A 102 27.81 20.71 3.35
CA GLU A 102 29.28 20.68 3.40
C GLU A 102 29.79 19.24 3.61
N TYR A 103 29.19 18.52 4.56
CA TYR A 103 29.53 17.10 4.78
C TYR A 103 29.23 16.25 3.55
N ALA A 104 28.05 16.43 2.93
CA ALA A 104 27.62 15.65 1.75
C ALA A 104 28.51 15.89 0.51
N ALA A 105 29.19 17.01 0.42
CA ALA A 105 30.12 17.31 -0.68
C ALA A 105 31.40 16.42 -0.61
N SER A 106 31.83 16.04 0.61
CA SER A 106 32.97 15.16 0.86
C SER A 106 32.74 14.30 2.10
N PRO A 107 31.82 13.30 2.01
CA PRO A 107 31.46 12.46 3.16
C PRO A 107 32.61 11.50 3.52
N PHE A 108 32.61 11.04 4.77
CA PHE A 108 33.65 10.17 5.27
C PHE A 108 33.36 8.71 4.90
N ASP A 109 34.24 8.08 4.14
CA ASP A 109 34.02 6.76 3.53
C ASP A 109 33.85 5.60 4.54
N THR A 110 34.35 5.76 5.76
CA THR A 110 34.24 4.76 6.82
C THR A 110 32.94 4.90 7.64
N ALA A 111 32.08 5.86 7.30
CA ALA A 111 30.76 6.03 7.92
C ALA A 111 29.65 5.61 6.96
N CYS A 112 28.50 5.35 7.54
CA CYS A 112 27.20 5.31 6.89
C CYS A 112 26.30 6.26 7.67
N LEU A 113 26.28 7.55 7.28
CA LEU A 113 25.37 8.53 7.85
C LEU A 113 24.01 8.39 7.16
N VAL A 114 22.97 8.13 7.93
CA VAL A 114 21.58 8.01 7.44
C VAL A 114 20.75 9.17 8.02
N VAL A 115 20.34 10.08 7.14
CA VAL A 115 19.50 11.22 7.48
C VAL A 115 18.06 10.90 7.07
N VAL A 116 17.13 10.83 8.03
CA VAL A 116 15.73 10.48 7.80
C VAL A 116 14.86 11.73 7.94
N ALA A 117 14.03 11.98 6.92
CA ALA A 117 13.06 13.06 6.91
C ALA A 117 11.72 12.61 6.33
N THR A 118 10.61 13.11 6.89
CA THR A 118 9.28 12.91 6.28
C THR A 118 9.12 13.78 5.04
N LYS A 119 9.62 15.01 5.11
CA LYS A 119 9.65 15.96 3.99
C LYS A 119 11.03 16.59 3.90
N LEU A 120 11.51 16.80 2.70
CA LEU A 120 12.78 17.46 2.43
C LEU A 120 12.56 18.50 1.34
N ASP A 121 12.87 19.76 1.64
CA ASP A 121 12.82 20.82 0.61
C ASP A 121 13.90 20.58 -0.46
N GLY A 122 13.47 20.16 -1.64
CA GLY A 122 14.35 19.87 -2.78
C GLY A 122 15.16 21.06 -3.30
N ARG A 123 14.82 22.30 -2.90
CA ARG A 123 15.56 23.51 -3.25
C ARG A 123 16.81 23.71 -2.39
N ARG A 124 16.89 23.08 -1.23
CA ARG A 124 18.06 23.18 -0.35
C ARG A 124 19.29 22.56 -0.99
N LYS A 125 20.44 23.18 -0.79
CA LYS A 125 21.74 22.71 -1.30
C LYS A 125 22.03 21.26 -0.92
N PHE A 126 21.71 20.89 0.33
CA PHE A 126 21.84 19.51 0.80
C PHE A 126 21.04 18.50 -0.05
N ALA A 127 19.76 18.78 -0.32
CA ALA A 127 18.92 17.92 -1.13
C ALA A 127 19.41 17.80 -2.58
N GLN A 128 19.92 18.92 -3.15
CA GLN A 128 20.49 18.94 -4.49
C GLN A 128 21.77 18.09 -4.58
N ILE A 129 22.67 18.19 -3.61
CA ILE A 129 23.89 17.38 -3.54
C ILE A 129 23.51 15.92 -3.36
N ALA A 130 22.61 15.60 -2.44
CA ALA A 130 22.16 14.22 -2.19
C ALA A 130 21.56 13.58 -3.45
N ARG A 131 20.77 14.33 -4.22
CA ARG A 131 20.22 13.88 -5.50
C ARG A 131 21.31 13.65 -6.55
N LYS A 132 22.21 14.62 -6.72
CA LYS A 132 23.28 14.57 -7.72
C LYS A 132 24.27 13.42 -7.48
N GLN A 133 24.57 13.13 -6.24
CA GLN A 133 25.51 12.07 -5.85
C GLN A 133 24.84 10.71 -5.62
N GLY A 134 23.52 10.61 -5.84
CA GLY A 134 22.78 9.35 -5.68
C GLY A 134 22.55 8.92 -4.23
N PHE A 135 22.67 9.83 -3.26
CA PHE A 135 22.44 9.54 -1.83
C PHE A 135 20.95 9.58 -1.44
N LEU A 136 20.09 10.18 -2.27
CA LEU A 136 18.68 10.35 -1.96
C LEU A 136 17.88 9.06 -2.24
N VAL A 137 17.27 8.51 -1.20
CA VAL A 137 16.30 7.39 -1.27
C VAL A 137 14.91 7.98 -1.09
N GLN A 138 14.04 7.81 -2.09
CA GLN A 138 12.70 8.37 -2.10
C GLN A 138 11.69 7.32 -1.61
N CYS A 139 11.09 7.56 -0.44
CA CYS A 139 10.12 6.69 0.23
C CYS A 139 8.72 7.31 0.15
N GLU A 140 8.24 7.49 -1.08
CA GLU A 140 6.91 8.06 -1.32
C GLU A 140 5.82 6.98 -1.23
N PRO A 141 4.57 7.35 -0.88
CA PRO A 141 3.44 6.43 -0.94
C PRO A 141 3.29 5.80 -2.32
N LEU A 142 2.96 4.53 -2.35
CA LEU A 142 2.72 3.83 -3.62
C LEU A 142 1.39 4.27 -4.23
N ASP A 143 1.36 4.38 -5.56
CA ASP A 143 0.11 4.49 -6.30
C ASP A 143 -0.73 3.21 -6.07
N ALA A 144 -2.04 3.38 -5.96
CA ALA A 144 -2.98 2.27 -5.78
C ALA A 144 -2.84 1.19 -6.88
N ARG A 145 -2.39 1.58 -8.09
CA ARG A 145 -2.14 0.65 -9.19
C ARG A 145 -0.87 -0.20 -9.01
N ALA A 146 0.10 0.32 -8.28
CA ALA A 146 1.36 -0.37 -8.00
C ALA A 146 1.25 -1.31 -6.79
N LEU A 147 0.23 -1.13 -5.94
CA LEU A 147 0.07 -1.89 -4.70
C LEU A 147 -0.07 -3.42 -4.91
N PRO A 148 -0.85 -3.93 -5.88
CA PRO A 148 -0.93 -5.38 -6.13
C PRO A 148 0.41 -6.02 -6.52
N GLU A 149 1.22 -5.32 -7.32
CA GLU A 149 2.55 -5.79 -7.70
C GLU A 149 3.50 -5.80 -6.50
N TRP A 150 3.42 -4.77 -5.64
CA TRP A 150 4.19 -4.71 -4.40
C TRP A 150 3.82 -5.86 -3.46
N ILE A 151 2.51 -6.17 -3.30
CA ILE A 151 2.01 -7.31 -2.53
C ILE A 151 2.58 -8.62 -3.06
N ALA A 152 2.52 -8.84 -4.37
CA ALA A 152 3.02 -10.07 -4.98
C ALA A 152 4.53 -10.26 -4.72
N LYS A 153 5.34 -9.23 -4.93
CA LYS A 153 6.79 -9.26 -4.62
C LYS A 153 7.07 -9.50 -3.15
N ARG A 154 6.25 -8.93 -2.26
CA ARG A 154 6.40 -9.09 -0.81
C ARG A 154 6.11 -10.52 -0.38
N LEU A 155 5.06 -11.13 -0.91
CA LEU A 155 4.71 -12.54 -0.66
C LEU A 155 5.71 -13.51 -1.29
N GLU A 156 6.19 -13.23 -2.51
CA GLU A 156 7.24 -14.02 -3.16
C GLU A 156 8.52 -14.05 -2.30
N GLY A 157 8.93 -12.91 -1.75
CA GLY A 157 10.04 -12.81 -0.80
C GLY A 157 9.86 -13.63 0.48
N LYS A 158 8.62 -14.04 0.81
CA LYS A 158 8.27 -14.94 1.93
C LYS A 158 8.04 -16.39 1.48
N GLY A 159 8.22 -16.69 0.19
CA GLY A 159 8.05 -18.01 -0.39
C GLY A 159 6.59 -18.39 -0.71
N HIS A 160 5.72 -17.40 -0.92
CA HIS A 160 4.33 -17.61 -1.29
C HIS A 160 4.05 -17.07 -2.69
N GLU A 161 3.19 -17.77 -3.41
CA GLU A 161 2.59 -17.31 -4.66
C GLU A 161 1.23 -16.68 -4.40
N ILE A 162 0.88 -15.66 -5.17
CA ILE A 162 -0.44 -15.03 -5.14
C ILE A 162 -0.85 -14.63 -6.55
N ASP A 163 -2.08 -14.92 -6.93
CA ASP A 163 -2.65 -14.45 -8.18
C ASP A 163 -2.92 -12.93 -8.13
N ARG A 164 -2.78 -12.27 -9.28
CA ARG A 164 -2.96 -10.82 -9.38
C ARG A 164 -4.31 -10.34 -8.84
N ASP A 165 -5.38 -11.07 -9.15
CA ASP A 165 -6.73 -10.69 -8.72
C ASP A 165 -6.90 -10.83 -7.20
N VAL A 166 -6.23 -11.82 -6.58
CA VAL A 166 -6.19 -11.98 -5.12
C VAL A 166 -5.35 -10.89 -4.47
N ALA A 167 -4.26 -10.46 -5.11
CA ALA A 167 -3.47 -9.31 -4.65
C ALA A 167 -4.26 -7.99 -4.75
N GLU A 168 -5.08 -7.80 -5.81
CA GLU A 168 -6.00 -6.67 -5.93
C GLU A 168 -7.07 -6.69 -4.83
N LEU A 169 -7.59 -7.87 -4.48
CA LEU A 169 -8.53 -8.03 -3.37
C LEU A 169 -7.86 -7.68 -2.04
N LEU A 170 -6.66 -8.20 -1.78
CA LEU A 170 -5.91 -7.88 -0.57
C LEU A 170 -5.66 -6.38 -0.45
N ALA A 171 -5.23 -5.71 -1.54
CA ALA A 171 -5.04 -4.26 -1.58
C ALA A 171 -6.32 -3.49 -1.24
N ALA A 172 -7.47 -3.95 -1.78
CA ALA A 172 -8.76 -3.33 -1.52
C ALA A 172 -9.22 -3.47 -0.05
N LEU A 173 -8.94 -4.63 0.56
CA LEU A 173 -9.34 -4.92 1.95
C LEU A 173 -8.41 -4.30 2.99
N ALA A 174 -7.09 -4.34 2.77
CA ALA A 174 -6.11 -3.79 3.70
C ALA A 174 -5.99 -2.26 3.63
N GLY A 175 -6.50 -1.65 2.55
CA GLY A 175 -6.46 -0.20 2.33
C GLY A 175 -5.11 0.30 1.78
N PRO A 176 -4.94 1.63 1.63
CA PRO A 176 -3.80 2.21 0.93
C PRO A 176 -2.51 2.30 1.77
N GLN A 177 -2.57 2.06 3.08
CA GLN A 177 -1.42 2.18 3.97
C GLN A 177 -0.54 0.94 3.88
N LEU A 178 0.71 1.07 3.44
CA LEU A 178 1.64 -0.05 3.30
C LEU A 178 1.85 -0.84 4.59
N SER A 179 1.89 -0.17 5.73
CA SER A 179 2.02 -0.86 7.03
C SER A 179 0.85 -1.80 7.33
N SER A 180 -0.38 -1.41 6.98
CA SER A 180 -1.57 -2.26 7.14
C SER A 180 -1.55 -3.44 6.16
N VAL A 181 -1.10 -3.20 4.93
CA VAL A 181 -0.94 -4.25 3.92
C VAL A 181 0.16 -5.24 4.33
N ASP A 182 1.29 -4.75 4.82
CA ASP A 182 2.39 -5.60 5.28
C ASP A 182 1.99 -6.47 6.48
N ASP A 183 1.28 -5.90 7.45
CA ASP A 183 0.72 -6.64 8.58
C ASP A 183 -0.29 -7.72 8.13
N ALA A 184 -1.09 -7.42 7.11
CA ALA A 184 -1.98 -8.40 6.50
C ALA A 184 -1.21 -9.53 5.80
N ILE A 185 -0.12 -9.21 5.10
CA ILE A 185 0.77 -10.18 4.45
C ILE A 185 1.43 -11.08 5.51
N GLU A 186 1.91 -10.53 6.62
CA GLU A 186 2.48 -11.32 7.72
C GLU A 186 1.46 -12.33 8.27
N ARG A 187 0.23 -11.87 8.56
CA ARG A 187 -0.84 -12.75 9.03
C ARG A 187 -1.19 -13.85 8.02
N LEU A 188 -1.26 -13.50 6.73
CA LEU A 188 -1.52 -14.46 5.66
C LEU A 188 -0.41 -15.51 5.55
N SER A 189 0.85 -15.09 5.59
CA SER A 189 2.01 -16.00 5.56
C SER A 189 1.97 -17.02 6.70
N LEU A 190 1.63 -16.56 7.91
CA LEU A 190 1.47 -17.45 9.07
C LEU A 190 0.28 -18.38 8.93
N TYR A 191 -0.84 -17.90 8.38
CA TYR A 191 -2.08 -18.66 8.24
C TYR A 191 -1.97 -19.78 7.19
N VAL A 192 -1.43 -19.48 6.01
CA VAL A 192 -1.31 -20.48 4.94
C VAL A 192 -0.17 -21.48 5.20
N GLY A 193 0.85 -21.06 5.95
CA GLY A 193 2.03 -21.85 6.24
C GLY A 193 3.04 -21.88 5.08
N PRO A 194 4.30 -22.32 5.33
CA PRO A 194 5.41 -22.20 4.39
C PRO A 194 5.12 -22.82 3.01
N GLY A 195 5.51 -22.13 1.95
CA GLY A 195 5.49 -22.63 0.57
C GLY A 195 4.10 -22.83 -0.05
N LYS A 196 3.02 -22.41 0.63
CA LYS A 196 1.66 -22.52 0.09
C LYS A 196 1.22 -21.21 -0.57
N PRO A 197 0.43 -21.30 -1.66
CA PRO A 197 -0.11 -20.11 -2.30
C PRO A 197 -1.14 -19.40 -1.41
N VAL A 198 -1.21 -18.08 -1.55
CA VAL A 198 -2.25 -17.26 -0.92
C VAL A 198 -3.43 -17.17 -1.87
N ASP A 199 -4.56 -17.76 -1.48
CA ASP A 199 -5.81 -17.71 -2.23
C ASP A 199 -6.81 -16.72 -1.62
N GLU A 200 -7.92 -16.50 -2.32
CA GLU A 200 -9.01 -15.63 -1.87
C GLU A 200 -9.61 -16.08 -0.53
N ALA A 201 -9.67 -17.40 -0.28
CA ALA A 201 -10.22 -17.92 0.97
C ALA A 201 -9.34 -17.55 2.16
N ALA A 202 -8.01 -17.62 1.99
CA ALA A 202 -7.04 -17.17 3.00
C ALA A 202 -7.15 -15.66 3.26
N VAL A 203 -7.25 -14.84 2.20
CA VAL A 203 -7.46 -13.40 2.33
C VAL A 203 -8.76 -13.10 3.08
N GLY A 204 -9.85 -13.77 2.73
CA GLY A 204 -11.14 -13.64 3.42
C GLY A 204 -11.09 -14.04 4.90
N ALA A 205 -10.32 -15.08 5.23
CA ALA A 205 -10.21 -15.55 6.61
C ALA A 205 -9.34 -14.63 7.50
N CYS A 206 -8.26 -14.07 6.95
CA CYS A 206 -7.24 -13.37 7.73
C CYS A 206 -7.33 -11.85 7.71
N VAL A 207 -7.81 -11.27 6.60
CA VAL A 207 -7.73 -9.83 6.37
C VAL A 207 -9.09 -9.18 6.46
N ALA A 208 -10.12 -9.87 6.02
CA ALA A 208 -11.46 -9.33 6.02
C ALA A 208 -12.06 -9.34 7.42
N ARG A 209 -12.16 -8.18 8.05
CA ARG A 209 -13.24 -7.94 9.02
C ARG A 209 -14.61 -7.99 8.33
N VAL A 210 -14.63 -7.66 7.02
CA VAL A 210 -15.74 -7.90 6.12
C VAL A 210 -15.55 -9.27 5.50
N ARG A 211 -16.34 -10.24 5.90
CA ARG A 211 -16.32 -11.62 5.34
C ARG A 211 -16.61 -11.52 3.84
N THR A 212 -15.81 -12.19 3.01
CA THR A 212 -16.06 -12.28 1.55
C THR A 212 -17.48 -12.79 1.27
N ALA A 213 -18.01 -13.67 2.14
CA ALA A 213 -19.40 -14.10 2.11
C ALA A 213 -20.40 -12.94 2.23
N ASP A 214 -20.12 -11.93 3.07
CA ASP A 214 -21.00 -10.78 3.27
C ASP A 214 -20.97 -9.86 2.05
N THR A 215 -19.80 -9.72 1.40
CA THR A 215 -19.67 -8.93 0.15
C THR A 215 -20.48 -9.56 -0.99
N TRP A 216 -20.40 -10.89 -1.18
CA TRP A 216 -21.19 -11.57 -2.19
C TRP A 216 -22.68 -11.57 -1.82
N ALA A 217 -23.04 -11.71 -0.54
CA ALA A 217 -24.41 -11.55 -0.07
C ALA A 217 -24.97 -10.15 -0.38
N LEU A 218 -24.10 -9.11 -0.31
CA LEU A 218 -24.44 -7.75 -0.69
C LEU A 218 -24.66 -7.62 -2.20
N VAL A 219 -23.78 -8.20 -3.02
CA VAL A 219 -23.92 -8.25 -4.50
C VAL A 219 -25.21 -8.97 -4.88
N ASP A 220 -25.52 -10.08 -4.23
CA ASP A 220 -26.74 -10.85 -4.47
C ASP A 220 -28.00 -10.05 -4.09
N ALA A 221 -27.98 -9.36 -2.94
CA ALA A 221 -29.09 -8.51 -2.51
C ALA A 221 -29.31 -7.33 -3.49
N VAL A 222 -28.24 -6.69 -3.96
CA VAL A 222 -28.28 -5.63 -4.98
C VAL A 222 -28.81 -6.18 -6.31
N GLY A 223 -28.33 -7.34 -6.76
CA GLY A 223 -28.80 -8.00 -7.98
C GLY A 223 -30.28 -8.38 -7.94
N ALA A 224 -30.74 -8.84 -6.76
CA ALA A 224 -32.16 -9.14 -6.49
C ALA A 224 -33.00 -7.88 -6.24
N ARG A 225 -32.36 -6.69 -6.16
CA ARG A 225 -33.00 -5.41 -5.82
C ARG A 225 -33.69 -5.41 -4.45
N ASP A 226 -33.20 -6.25 -3.55
CA ASP A 226 -33.67 -6.33 -2.18
C ASP A 226 -32.89 -5.35 -1.29
N LEU A 227 -33.35 -4.09 -1.27
CA LEU A 227 -32.73 -3.04 -0.48
C LEU A 227 -32.74 -3.38 1.01
N GLY A 228 -33.80 -4.01 1.51
CA GLY A 228 -33.89 -4.37 2.92
C GLY A 228 -32.84 -5.40 3.33
N ARG A 229 -32.58 -6.39 2.49
CA ARG A 229 -31.49 -7.37 2.69
C ARG A 229 -30.12 -6.68 2.56
N ALA A 230 -29.94 -5.81 1.55
CA ALA A 230 -28.69 -5.09 1.35
C ALA A 230 -28.33 -4.21 2.57
N LEU A 231 -29.30 -3.49 3.14
CA LEU A 231 -29.08 -2.65 4.34
C LEU A 231 -28.77 -3.48 5.59
N ARG A 232 -29.43 -4.64 5.78
CA ARG A 232 -29.07 -5.55 6.90
C ARG A 232 -27.65 -6.07 6.74
N THR A 233 -27.27 -6.54 5.56
CA THR A 233 -25.91 -7.00 5.29
C THR A 233 -24.88 -5.89 5.49
N LEU A 234 -25.20 -4.66 5.10
CA LEU A 234 -24.35 -3.50 5.37
C LEU A 234 -24.15 -3.29 6.88
N ALA A 235 -25.24 -3.30 7.65
CA ALA A 235 -25.19 -3.07 9.10
C ALA A 235 -24.33 -4.12 9.81
N ASP A 236 -24.35 -5.38 9.36
CA ASP A 236 -23.56 -6.47 9.93
C ASP A 236 -22.07 -6.38 9.55
N ALA A 237 -21.77 -5.82 8.37
CA ALA A 237 -20.41 -5.74 7.81
C ALA A 237 -19.70 -4.39 8.04
N TYR A 238 -20.44 -3.34 8.44
CA TYR A 238 -19.90 -1.99 8.56
C TYR A 238 -19.11 -1.77 9.84
N ASP A 239 -17.84 -1.33 9.70
CA ASP A 239 -17.03 -0.82 10.82
C ASP A 239 -16.91 0.72 10.71
N PRO A 240 -17.47 1.50 11.67
CA PRO A 240 -17.38 2.96 11.67
C PRO A 240 -15.95 3.51 11.66
N ARG A 241 -14.98 2.74 12.22
CA ARG A 241 -13.57 3.16 12.30
C ARG A 241 -12.90 3.22 10.94
N GLU A 242 -13.32 2.37 10.01
CA GLU A 242 -12.75 2.25 8.66
C GLU A 242 -13.55 3.04 7.61
N ARG A 243 -14.61 3.76 8.05
CA ARG A 243 -15.51 4.52 7.18
C ARG A 243 -16.08 3.71 6.00
N GLY A 244 -16.10 2.38 6.09
CA GLY A 244 -16.62 1.49 5.06
C GLY A 244 -15.77 1.38 3.78
N LEU A 245 -14.57 1.95 3.74
CA LEU A 245 -13.68 1.86 2.56
C LEU A 245 -13.29 0.42 2.21
N PRO A 246 -12.95 -0.48 3.17
CA PRO A 246 -12.70 -1.89 2.85
C PRO A 246 -13.92 -2.60 2.27
N LEU A 247 -15.12 -2.33 2.80
CA LEU A 247 -16.36 -2.89 2.28
C LEU A 247 -16.62 -2.43 0.83
N LEU A 248 -16.46 -1.14 0.56
CA LEU A 248 -16.59 -0.58 -0.79
C LEU A 248 -15.57 -1.21 -1.75
N GLY A 249 -14.32 -1.38 -1.31
CA GLY A 249 -13.25 -2.01 -2.07
C GLY A 249 -13.57 -3.46 -2.44
N ALA A 250 -14.05 -4.25 -1.48
CA ALA A 250 -14.45 -5.64 -1.69
C ALA A 250 -15.67 -5.75 -2.62
N LEU A 251 -16.67 -4.87 -2.47
CA LEU A 251 -17.83 -4.80 -3.35
C LEU A 251 -17.43 -4.44 -4.78
N ALA A 252 -16.56 -3.44 -4.93
CA ALA A 252 -16.04 -3.02 -6.24
C ALA A 252 -15.22 -4.14 -6.91
N TRP A 253 -14.43 -4.89 -6.15
CA TRP A 253 -13.70 -6.04 -6.66
C TRP A 253 -14.67 -7.13 -7.18
N SER A 254 -15.69 -7.49 -6.40
CA SER A 254 -16.68 -8.49 -6.78
C SER A 254 -17.45 -8.09 -8.05
N ILE A 255 -17.82 -6.81 -8.16
CA ILE A 255 -18.51 -6.29 -9.35
C ILE A 255 -17.56 -6.25 -10.56
N ARG A 256 -16.28 -5.95 -10.37
CA ARG A 256 -15.27 -6.03 -11.46
C ARG A 256 -15.07 -7.46 -11.96
N GLN A 257 -15.06 -8.46 -11.08
CA GLN A 257 -15.02 -9.86 -11.50
C GLN A 257 -16.23 -10.19 -12.41
N LEU A 258 -17.43 -9.76 -12.00
CA LEU A 258 -18.64 -9.96 -12.77
C LEU A 258 -18.56 -9.28 -14.15
N ALA A 259 -18.07 -8.04 -14.20
CA ALA A 259 -17.86 -7.31 -15.46
C ALA A 259 -16.86 -8.00 -16.38
N ARG A 260 -15.71 -8.45 -15.86
CA ARG A 260 -14.69 -9.18 -16.64
C ARG A 260 -15.25 -10.48 -17.20
N TYR A 261 -16.02 -11.22 -16.39
CA TYR A 261 -16.66 -12.46 -16.83
C TYR A 261 -17.63 -12.21 -18.00
N GLN A 262 -18.51 -11.22 -17.87
CA GLN A 262 -19.48 -10.88 -18.91
C GLN A 262 -18.78 -10.41 -20.20
N ALA A 263 -17.79 -9.52 -20.10
CA ALA A 263 -17.00 -9.06 -21.24
C ALA A 263 -16.26 -10.20 -21.94
N ALA A 264 -15.75 -11.18 -21.19
CA ALA A 264 -15.12 -12.36 -21.78
C ALA A 264 -16.13 -13.21 -22.54
N LEU A 265 -17.33 -13.42 -22.02
CA LEU A 265 -18.42 -14.14 -22.73
C LEU A 265 -18.83 -13.41 -24.02
N GLU A 266 -18.98 -12.07 -23.97
CA GLU A 266 -19.31 -11.25 -25.14
C GLU A 266 -18.21 -11.33 -26.22
N SER A 267 -16.94 -11.51 -25.82
CA SER A 267 -15.82 -11.76 -26.75
C SER A 267 -15.76 -13.19 -27.29
N GLY A 268 -16.74 -14.06 -26.96
CA GLY A 268 -16.84 -15.44 -27.47
C GLY A 268 -16.05 -16.47 -26.65
N ALA A 269 -15.58 -16.13 -25.44
CA ALA A 269 -14.92 -17.09 -24.57
C ALA A 269 -15.92 -18.17 -24.06
N SER A 270 -15.43 -19.38 -23.82
CA SER A 270 -16.20 -20.38 -23.09
C SER A 270 -16.45 -19.94 -21.64
N PRO A 271 -17.49 -20.45 -20.96
CA PRO A 271 -17.73 -20.10 -19.55
C PRO A 271 -16.52 -20.35 -18.64
N ASP A 272 -15.77 -21.43 -18.87
CA ASP A 272 -14.58 -21.74 -18.08
C ASP A 272 -13.41 -20.80 -18.41
N ASP A 273 -13.24 -20.41 -19.68
CA ASP A 273 -12.24 -19.41 -20.06
C ASP A 273 -12.61 -18.01 -19.54
N ALA A 274 -13.90 -17.68 -19.57
CA ALA A 274 -14.39 -16.41 -19.01
C ALA A 274 -14.17 -16.35 -17.50
N ALA A 275 -14.37 -17.45 -16.77
CA ALA A 275 -14.07 -17.52 -15.35
C ALA A 275 -12.56 -17.31 -15.08
N ARG A 276 -11.71 -17.98 -15.86
CA ARG A 276 -10.25 -17.77 -15.75
C ARG A 276 -9.83 -16.33 -16.03
N ARG A 277 -10.39 -15.70 -17.08
CA ARG A 277 -10.13 -14.28 -17.41
C ARG A 277 -10.66 -13.33 -16.34
N ALA A 278 -11.69 -13.71 -15.59
CA ALA A 278 -12.21 -13.00 -14.43
C ALA A 278 -11.40 -13.27 -13.14
N GLY A 279 -10.34 -14.12 -13.20
CA GLY A 279 -9.52 -14.46 -12.05
C GLY A 279 -10.13 -15.57 -11.16
N VAL A 280 -11.06 -16.36 -11.68
CA VAL A 280 -11.72 -17.44 -10.93
C VAL A 280 -11.30 -18.79 -11.48
N PHE A 281 -10.45 -19.49 -10.74
CA PHE A 281 -9.88 -20.79 -11.14
C PHE A 281 -10.59 -21.99 -10.52
N GLN A 282 -11.33 -21.78 -9.43
CA GLN A 282 -12.04 -22.85 -8.74
C GLN A 282 -13.38 -23.16 -9.41
N PRO A 283 -13.66 -24.42 -9.83
CA PRO A 283 -14.88 -24.76 -10.57
C PRO A 283 -16.20 -24.42 -9.86
N PHE A 284 -16.22 -24.51 -8.54
CA PHE A 284 -17.36 -24.13 -7.71
C PHE A 284 -17.66 -22.65 -7.84
N ARG A 285 -16.65 -21.79 -7.66
CA ARG A 285 -16.78 -20.34 -7.77
C ARG A 285 -17.08 -19.87 -9.19
N ALA A 286 -16.53 -20.54 -10.20
CA ALA A 286 -16.86 -20.28 -11.59
C ALA A 286 -18.36 -20.46 -11.88
N ARG A 287 -18.98 -21.50 -11.30
CA ARG A 287 -20.42 -21.74 -11.40
C ARG A 287 -21.26 -20.67 -10.69
N GLU A 288 -20.83 -20.24 -9.51
CA GLU A 288 -21.48 -19.13 -8.79
C GLU A 288 -21.42 -17.84 -9.59
N LEU A 289 -20.22 -17.49 -10.11
CA LEU A 289 -20.03 -16.30 -10.92
C LEU A 289 -20.88 -16.35 -12.19
N ALA A 290 -20.94 -17.51 -12.86
CA ALA A 290 -21.78 -17.71 -14.04
C ALA A 290 -23.27 -17.52 -13.74
N THR A 291 -23.72 -17.97 -12.57
CA THR A 291 -25.11 -17.81 -12.12
C THR A 291 -25.43 -16.34 -11.88
N LYS A 292 -24.54 -15.61 -11.21
CA LYS A 292 -24.67 -14.17 -10.95
C LYS A 292 -24.62 -13.36 -12.24
N ALA A 293 -23.73 -13.70 -13.17
CA ALA A 293 -23.61 -13.04 -14.45
C ALA A 293 -24.86 -13.14 -15.33
N ARG A 294 -25.63 -14.24 -15.19
CA ARG A 294 -26.93 -14.41 -15.88
C ARG A 294 -28.04 -13.58 -15.25
N ALA A 295 -27.95 -13.31 -13.95
CA ALA A 295 -28.98 -12.57 -13.20
C ALA A 295 -28.89 -11.05 -13.42
N VAL A 296 -27.71 -10.54 -13.81
CA VAL A 296 -27.45 -9.09 -13.91
C VAL A 296 -27.05 -8.74 -15.34
N ARG A 297 -27.67 -7.69 -15.90
CA ARG A 297 -27.36 -7.22 -17.25
C ARG A 297 -26.02 -6.45 -17.27
N PRO A 298 -25.21 -6.53 -18.35
CA PRO A 298 -23.95 -5.79 -18.47
C PRO A 298 -24.10 -4.29 -18.21
N LYS A 299 -25.12 -3.64 -18.75
CA LYS A 299 -25.43 -2.22 -18.49
C LYS A 299 -25.69 -1.89 -17.03
N GLU A 300 -26.23 -2.82 -16.25
CA GLU A 300 -26.42 -2.63 -14.80
C GLU A 300 -25.07 -2.69 -14.07
N VAL A 301 -24.19 -3.59 -14.49
CA VAL A 301 -22.83 -3.69 -13.95
C VAL A 301 -22.05 -2.42 -14.21
N GLU A 302 -22.12 -1.85 -15.43
CA GLU A 302 -21.51 -0.56 -15.77
C GLU A 302 -22.03 0.56 -14.88
N ARG A 303 -23.36 0.65 -14.70
CA ARG A 303 -23.98 1.63 -13.80
C ARG A 303 -23.51 1.47 -12.36
N TRP A 304 -23.42 0.22 -11.87
CA TRP A 304 -22.93 -0.06 -10.52
C TRP A 304 -21.49 0.41 -10.34
N MET A 305 -20.62 0.21 -11.33
CA MET A 305 -19.25 0.70 -11.30
C MET A 305 -19.17 2.23 -11.17
N LEU A 306 -20.05 2.96 -11.88
CA LEU A 306 -20.13 4.43 -11.75
C LEU A 306 -20.56 4.84 -10.34
N VAL A 307 -21.62 4.21 -9.80
CA VAL A 307 -22.11 4.49 -8.44
C VAL A 307 -21.02 4.23 -7.40
N LEU A 308 -20.25 3.14 -7.54
CA LEU A 308 -19.14 2.83 -6.65
C LEU A 308 -18.01 3.88 -6.72
N ALA A 309 -17.66 4.35 -7.93
CA ALA A 309 -16.64 5.38 -8.11
C ALA A 309 -17.06 6.72 -7.45
N GLU A 310 -18.31 7.12 -7.61
CA GLU A 310 -18.87 8.32 -6.96
C GLU A 310 -18.90 8.17 -5.43
N THR A 311 -19.24 6.96 -4.94
CA THR A 311 -19.23 6.63 -3.50
C THR A 311 -17.81 6.68 -2.91
N ASP A 312 -16.81 6.16 -3.61
CA ASP A 312 -15.41 6.22 -3.19
C ASP A 312 -14.95 7.68 -3.03
N LEU A 313 -15.27 8.52 -4.01
CA LEU A 313 -14.96 9.94 -3.94
C LEU A 313 -15.69 10.62 -2.76
N ALA A 314 -16.97 10.32 -2.56
CA ALA A 314 -17.76 10.88 -1.47
C ALA A 314 -17.23 10.47 -0.09
N LEU A 315 -16.85 9.20 0.11
CA LEU A 315 -16.25 8.73 1.37
C LEU A 315 -14.91 9.39 1.70
N LYS A 316 -14.13 9.73 0.67
CA LYS A 316 -12.81 10.35 0.84
C LYS A 316 -12.84 11.86 0.99
N SER A 317 -13.80 12.54 0.35
CA SER A 317 -13.82 14.01 0.27
C SER A 317 -14.95 14.68 1.05
N SER A 318 -16.05 13.96 1.35
CA SER A 318 -17.22 14.54 2.02
C SER A 318 -17.09 14.49 3.55
N ARG A 319 -17.73 15.48 4.21
CA ARG A 319 -17.93 15.52 5.67
C ARG A 319 -19.18 14.76 6.13
N ARG A 320 -19.96 14.20 5.21
CA ARG A 320 -21.14 13.39 5.52
C ARG A 320 -20.77 12.15 6.30
N ALA A 321 -21.70 11.63 7.09
CA ALA A 321 -21.55 10.36 7.78
C ALA A 321 -21.37 9.22 6.76
N ALA A 322 -20.41 8.34 7.00
CA ALA A 322 -20.03 7.32 6.02
C ALA A 322 -21.12 6.25 5.83
N ASP A 323 -21.85 5.91 6.90
CA ASP A 323 -23.03 5.05 6.87
C ASP A 323 -24.12 5.60 5.93
N ALA A 324 -24.46 6.88 6.06
CA ALA A 324 -25.44 7.53 5.18
C ALA A 324 -25.01 7.52 3.70
N ILE A 325 -23.70 7.67 3.41
CA ILE A 325 -23.17 7.59 2.04
C ILE A 325 -23.34 6.16 1.50
N LEU A 326 -23.04 5.15 2.31
CA LEU A 326 -23.18 3.74 1.93
C LEU A 326 -24.64 3.31 1.75
N GLU A 327 -25.54 3.77 2.60
CA GLU A 327 -26.99 3.53 2.45
C GLU A 327 -27.53 4.16 1.17
N GLU A 328 -27.11 5.39 0.85
CA GLU A 328 -27.45 6.04 -0.42
C GLU A 328 -26.91 5.24 -1.62
N MET A 329 -25.69 4.77 -1.54
CA MET A 329 -25.09 3.88 -2.55
C MET A 329 -25.98 2.66 -2.79
N LEU A 330 -26.35 1.91 -1.73
CA LEU A 330 -27.19 0.71 -1.85
C LEU A 330 -28.56 1.05 -2.44
N THR A 331 -29.15 2.15 -2.04
CA THR A 331 -30.41 2.62 -2.60
C THR A 331 -30.31 2.86 -4.11
N ARG A 332 -29.21 3.45 -4.57
CA ARG A 332 -28.94 3.70 -6.00
C ARG A 332 -28.64 2.40 -6.76
N LEU A 333 -27.89 1.48 -6.17
CA LEU A 333 -27.59 0.17 -6.78
C LEU A 333 -28.86 -0.68 -6.94
N CYS A 334 -29.75 -0.69 -5.96
CA CYS A 334 -31.01 -1.45 -6.00
C CYS A 334 -32.11 -0.84 -6.89
N ARG A 335 -31.99 0.44 -7.29
CA ARG A 335 -32.98 1.07 -8.19
C ARG A 335 -32.97 0.39 -9.55
N ALA A 336 -34.17 0.01 -10.01
CA ALA A 336 -34.40 -0.40 -11.39
C ALA A 336 -34.19 0.80 -12.34
N GLU A 337 -33.61 0.56 -13.53
CA GLU A 337 -33.77 1.50 -14.62
C GLU A 337 -35.28 1.65 -14.90
N THR A 338 -35.85 2.81 -14.62
CA THR A 338 -37.15 3.16 -15.19
C THR A 338 -36.99 3.10 -16.71
N ARG A 339 -37.73 2.20 -17.35
CA ARG A 339 -37.91 2.24 -18.80
C ARG A 339 -38.30 3.68 -19.15
N SER A 340 -37.34 4.43 -19.71
CA SER A 340 -37.67 5.72 -20.31
C SER A 340 -38.80 5.46 -21.30
N ALA A 341 -39.95 6.03 -21.04
CA ALA A 341 -41.08 6.14 -21.96
C ALA A 341 -40.61 6.90 -23.22
N ARG A 342 -40.06 6.17 -24.17
CA ARG A 342 -39.91 6.55 -25.58
C ARG A 342 -40.69 5.58 -26.40
N ALA A 343 -42.01 5.75 -26.31
CA ALA A 343 -42.95 5.26 -27.28
C ALA A 343 -44.27 6.02 -27.10
N ALA A 344 -44.26 7.29 -27.46
CA ALA A 344 -45.45 8.04 -27.85
C ALA A 344 -45.01 9.42 -28.34
N SER A 345 -44.63 9.51 -29.58
CA SER A 345 -44.94 10.64 -30.50
C SER A 345 -44.54 10.23 -31.88
#